data_519e41578c8e38ed9f208e0b3bcaab2d
#
_entry.id   519e41578c8e38ed9f208e0b3bcaab2d
#
_cell.length_a   1.000
_cell.length_b   1.000
_cell.length_c   1.000
_cell.angle_alpha   90.00
_cell.angle_beta   90.00
_cell.angle_gamma   90.00
#
_symmetry.space_group_name_H-M   'P 1'
#
loop_
_entity.id
_entity.type
_entity.pdbx_description
1 polymer ?
#
loop_
_entity_poly.entity_id
_entity_poly.type
_entity_poly.pdbx_seq_one_letter_code
_entity_poly.pdbx_strand_id
1 'polypeptide(L)'
;SQYLLAIQCAGTTPPQETGLTYNSWFGKFHLEMIWWHQAQFALWNRADLLDRTLGWYETVEPVAREIAGRQGFDGIRWMKMTDPSGTEAPSKVGSFLIWQQPHFIYLAELVYRSNPSDEIIRKYNRLVQETADFMYSFATYDELEGRFVLKGAIPAQETLRASETVNPPFELSYWHFAMETAQKWRERAGEKRNLEWDEMIDKLSPLAYNEDKLYLAAETATDTYKDIRFTSDHMAVLGSVGILPMNKLIRDDYMKNTLHWIWDNWNWGKTWGWDYPMTAMNAARLGEPEKAVGALLMDKRTNTYLVNGHNYQDGRLRVYLPGNGGLLTAIAMMCAG
;
A
#
# COMPACT_ATOMS: atom_id res chain seq x y z
N SER A 1 -20.39 -4.34 -4.54
CA SER A 1 -19.20 -3.46 -4.28
C SER A 1 -19.02 -2.40 -5.36
N GLN A 2 -19.05 -2.71 -6.68
CA GLN A 2 -18.83 -1.72 -7.76
C GLN A 2 -19.71 -0.47 -7.63
N TYR A 3 -21.04 -0.64 -7.49
CA TYR A 3 -21.97 0.47 -7.29
C TYR A 3 -21.61 1.31 -6.06
N LEU A 4 -21.34 0.66 -4.93
CA LEU A 4 -21.00 1.36 -3.68
C LEU A 4 -19.74 2.21 -3.81
N LEU A 5 -18.69 1.68 -4.43
CA LEU A 5 -17.46 2.43 -4.64
C LEU A 5 -17.63 3.56 -5.65
N ALA A 6 -18.40 3.34 -6.72
CA ALA A 6 -18.65 4.38 -7.72
C ALA A 6 -19.38 5.59 -7.11
N ILE A 7 -20.38 5.38 -6.23
CA ILE A 7 -21.13 6.49 -5.63
C ILE A 7 -20.43 7.13 -4.42
N GLN A 8 -19.48 6.44 -3.76
CA GLN A 8 -18.86 6.93 -2.53
C GLN A 8 -17.38 7.29 -2.66
N CYS A 9 -16.67 6.75 -3.65
CA CYS A 9 -15.23 6.91 -3.78
C CYS A 9 -14.79 7.54 -5.11
N ALA A 10 -15.67 7.76 -6.08
CA ALA A 10 -15.32 8.28 -7.40
C ALA A 10 -15.47 9.81 -7.51
N GLY A 11 -15.15 10.54 -6.45
CA GLY A 11 -15.15 12.01 -6.44
C GLY A 11 -13.87 12.60 -7.05
N THR A 12 -13.73 13.92 -6.90
CA THR A 12 -12.53 14.68 -7.30
C THR A 12 -11.48 14.77 -6.21
N THR A 13 -11.72 14.13 -5.07
CA THR A 13 -10.85 14.12 -3.88
C THR A 13 -10.76 12.71 -3.33
N PRO A 14 -9.71 12.38 -2.55
CA PRO A 14 -9.63 11.10 -1.85
C PRO A 14 -10.87 10.87 -0.97
N PRO A 15 -11.42 9.65 -0.96
CA PRO A 15 -12.57 9.36 -0.13
C PRO A 15 -12.20 9.22 1.35
N GLN A 16 -13.20 9.40 2.20
CA GLN A 16 -13.13 8.92 3.57
C GLN A 16 -13.13 7.38 3.58
N GLU A 17 -12.56 6.78 4.60
CA GLU A 17 -12.51 5.32 4.74
C GLU A 17 -13.90 4.66 4.76
N THR A 18 -14.88 5.33 5.34
CA THR A 18 -16.27 4.90 5.39
C THR A 18 -17.17 5.57 4.35
N GLY A 19 -16.59 6.27 3.37
CA GLY A 19 -17.33 6.96 2.32
C GLY A 19 -18.24 8.05 2.84
N LEU A 20 -19.39 8.25 2.15
CA LEU A 20 -20.32 9.35 2.40
C LEU A 20 -21.47 9.01 3.36
N THR A 21 -21.71 7.73 3.61
CA THR A 21 -22.94 7.26 4.27
C THR A 21 -22.77 6.99 5.76
N TYR A 22 -21.55 6.92 6.25
CA TYR A 22 -21.24 6.65 7.64
C TYR A 22 -20.03 7.47 8.08
N ASN A 23 -20.23 8.35 9.06
CA ASN A 23 -19.14 9.19 9.55
C ASN A 23 -18.30 8.45 10.59
N SER A 24 -17.14 7.96 10.16
CA SER A 24 -16.08 7.53 11.08
C SER A 24 -14.77 8.24 10.73
N TRP A 25 -13.80 8.20 11.66
CA TRP A 25 -12.53 8.92 11.49
C TRP A 25 -12.69 10.42 11.18
N PHE A 26 -13.87 10.98 11.52
CA PHE A 26 -14.17 12.42 11.46
C PHE A 26 -14.01 13.05 10.07
N GLY A 27 -14.33 12.32 9.01
CA GLY A 27 -14.31 12.83 7.64
C GLY A 27 -12.93 13.04 7.03
N LYS A 28 -11.88 12.57 7.67
CA LYS A 28 -10.51 12.69 7.14
C LYS A 28 -10.35 11.90 5.86
N PHE A 29 -9.55 12.43 4.93
CA PHE A 29 -9.09 11.68 3.78
C PHE A 29 -8.02 10.70 4.23
N HIS A 30 -8.20 9.42 3.90
CA HIS A 30 -7.29 8.35 4.29
C HIS A 30 -6.40 7.96 3.11
N LEU A 31 -5.21 8.58 3.02
CA LEU A 31 -4.31 8.30 1.90
C LEU A 31 -3.70 6.89 1.98
N GLU A 32 -3.60 6.28 3.17
CA GLU A 32 -3.21 4.88 3.29
C GLU A 32 -4.24 3.93 2.68
N MET A 33 -5.52 4.30 2.69
CA MET A 33 -6.60 3.47 2.16
C MET A 33 -6.94 3.78 0.69
N ILE A 34 -6.35 4.82 0.09
CA ILE A 34 -6.73 5.23 -1.26
C ILE A 34 -6.49 4.13 -2.30
N TRP A 35 -5.45 3.32 -2.13
CA TRP A 35 -5.18 2.19 -3.02
C TRP A 35 -6.36 1.20 -2.99
N TRP A 36 -6.84 0.86 -1.80
CA TRP A 36 -7.99 -0.03 -1.61
C TRP A 36 -9.29 0.52 -2.17
N HIS A 37 -9.47 1.83 -2.16
CA HIS A 37 -10.64 2.47 -2.74
C HIS A 37 -10.58 2.56 -4.27
N GLN A 38 -9.41 2.83 -4.84
CA GLN A 38 -9.26 3.36 -6.20
C GLN A 38 -8.69 2.37 -7.21
N ALA A 39 -7.77 1.46 -6.83
CA ALA A 39 -7.08 0.58 -7.77
C ALA A 39 -8.06 -0.28 -8.60
N GLN A 40 -9.14 -0.73 -8.00
CA GLN A 40 -10.16 -1.51 -8.66
C GLN A 40 -10.81 -0.78 -9.86
N PHE A 41 -10.90 0.56 -9.86
CA PHE A 41 -11.50 1.27 -10.99
C PHE A 41 -10.73 1.02 -12.29
N ALA A 42 -9.41 1.08 -12.26
CA ALA A 42 -8.60 0.77 -13.43
C ALA A 42 -8.76 -0.70 -13.87
N LEU A 43 -8.76 -1.64 -12.93
CA LEU A 43 -8.89 -3.07 -13.20
C LEU A 43 -10.28 -3.46 -13.75
N TRP A 44 -11.32 -2.68 -13.46
CA TRP A 44 -12.67 -2.86 -13.98
C TRP A 44 -13.00 -1.90 -15.13
N ASN A 45 -12.00 -1.43 -15.87
CA ASN A 45 -12.12 -0.55 -17.04
C ASN A 45 -12.83 0.79 -16.75
N ARG A 46 -12.56 1.37 -15.58
CA ARG A 46 -13.07 2.66 -15.12
C ARG A 46 -11.94 3.57 -14.63
N ALA A 47 -10.82 3.56 -15.35
CA ALA A 47 -9.65 4.39 -15.02
C ALA A 47 -9.97 5.90 -15.02
N ASP A 48 -11.02 6.32 -15.72
CA ASP A 48 -11.55 7.68 -15.70
C ASP A 48 -11.95 8.14 -14.29
N LEU A 49 -12.48 7.24 -13.46
CA LEU A 49 -12.86 7.55 -12.08
C LEU A 49 -11.62 7.67 -11.17
N LEU A 50 -10.62 6.84 -11.39
CA LEU A 50 -9.33 6.95 -10.70
C LEU A 50 -8.61 8.24 -11.08
N ASP A 51 -8.49 8.55 -12.38
CA ASP A 51 -7.83 9.75 -12.89
C ASP A 51 -8.44 11.04 -12.32
N ARG A 52 -9.76 11.06 -12.16
CA ARG A 52 -10.50 12.17 -11.55
C ARG A 52 -10.03 12.45 -10.13
N THR A 53 -9.90 11.41 -9.31
CA THR A 53 -9.48 11.54 -7.91
C THR A 53 -8.02 11.96 -7.78
N LEU A 54 -7.14 11.47 -8.66
CA LEU A 54 -5.73 11.78 -8.62
C LEU A 54 -5.41 13.26 -8.89
N GLY A 55 -6.29 13.99 -9.57
CA GLY A 55 -6.13 15.44 -9.77
C GLY A 55 -6.04 16.23 -8.46
N TRP A 56 -6.59 15.72 -7.36
CA TRP A 56 -6.47 16.37 -6.05
C TRP A 56 -5.02 16.48 -5.56
N TYR A 57 -4.18 15.50 -5.84
CA TYR A 57 -2.77 15.50 -5.41
C TYR A 57 -1.99 16.69 -5.94
N GLU A 58 -2.30 17.14 -7.16
CA GLU A 58 -1.69 18.34 -7.75
C GLU A 58 -2.09 19.61 -6.97
N THR A 59 -3.33 19.70 -6.50
CA THR A 59 -3.83 20.88 -5.78
C THR A 59 -3.19 21.05 -4.40
N VAL A 60 -2.72 19.97 -3.77
CA VAL A 60 -2.15 19.97 -2.42
C VAL A 60 -0.63 19.77 -2.39
N GLU A 61 0.00 19.68 -3.55
CA GLU A 61 1.45 19.53 -3.67
C GLU A 61 2.26 20.53 -2.82
N PRO A 62 1.94 21.85 -2.81
CA PRO A 62 2.70 22.81 -2.00
C PRO A 62 2.70 22.45 -0.50
N VAL A 63 1.58 21.98 0.02
CA VAL A 63 1.45 21.54 1.42
C VAL A 63 2.27 20.27 1.66
N ALA A 64 2.18 19.31 0.75
CA ALA A 64 2.93 18.04 0.83
C ALA A 64 4.47 18.28 0.78
N ARG A 65 4.92 19.26 0.01
CA ARG A 65 6.32 19.69 -0.04
C ARG A 65 6.76 20.36 1.27
N GLU A 66 5.92 21.24 1.82
CA GLU A 66 6.19 21.87 3.12
C GLU A 66 6.33 20.83 4.23
N ILE A 67 5.46 19.80 4.23
CA ILE A 67 5.52 18.69 5.19
C ILE A 67 6.86 17.93 5.05
N ALA A 68 7.29 17.59 3.83
CA ALA A 68 8.57 16.93 3.59
C ALA A 68 9.74 17.77 4.14
N GLY A 69 9.82 19.04 3.76
CA GLY A 69 10.86 19.96 4.22
C GLY A 69 10.89 20.15 5.75
N ARG A 70 9.72 20.26 6.40
CA ARG A 70 9.61 20.32 7.87
C ARG A 70 10.14 19.05 8.55
N GLN A 71 10.02 17.89 7.91
CA GLN A 71 10.54 16.62 8.39
C GLN A 71 12.01 16.38 8.01
N GLY A 72 12.62 17.27 7.24
CA GLY A 72 14.02 17.18 6.81
C GLY A 72 14.25 16.28 5.59
N PHE A 73 13.21 16.08 4.76
CA PHE A 73 13.28 15.26 3.55
C PHE A 73 13.07 16.11 2.29
N ASP A 74 13.56 15.60 1.16
CA ASP A 74 13.35 16.17 -0.16
C ASP A 74 11.99 15.75 -0.75
N GLY A 75 11.61 16.35 -1.88
CA GLY A 75 10.42 16.00 -2.63
C GLY A 75 9.11 16.31 -1.92
N ILE A 76 8.13 15.41 -1.99
CA ILE A 76 6.79 15.59 -1.44
C ILE A 76 6.38 14.41 -0.55
N ARG A 77 5.78 14.72 0.62
CA ARG A 77 5.33 13.77 1.63
C ARG A 77 3.82 13.63 1.61
N TRP A 78 3.33 12.43 1.29
CA TRP A 78 1.91 12.08 1.42
C TRP A 78 1.64 11.54 2.82
N MET A 79 0.85 12.26 3.61
CA MET A 79 0.55 11.87 4.99
C MET A 79 -0.49 10.75 5.05
N LYS A 80 -0.57 10.04 6.17
CA LYS A 80 -1.58 9.00 6.40
C LYS A 80 -2.99 9.53 6.19
N MET A 81 -3.31 10.62 6.89
CA MET A 81 -4.62 11.27 6.86
C MET A 81 -4.46 12.77 6.68
N THR A 82 -5.33 13.35 5.88
CA THR A 82 -5.36 14.81 5.65
C THR A 82 -6.78 15.35 5.71
N ASP A 83 -6.90 16.66 5.78
CA ASP A 83 -8.10 17.39 5.40
C ASP A 83 -8.14 17.63 3.88
N PRO A 84 -9.19 18.27 3.34
CA PRO A 84 -9.26 18.58 1.92
C PRO A 84 -8.15 19.49 1.37
N SER A 85 -7.50 20.29 2.21
CA SER A 85 -6.39 21.17 1.82
C SER A 85 -5.03 20.46 1.79
N GLY A 86 -4.98 19.17 2.14
CA GLY A 86 -3.74 18.40 2.26
C GLY A 86 -3.03 18.55 3.61
N THR A 87 -3.57 19.38 4.51
CA THR A 87 -3.01 19.54 5.86
C THR A 87 -3.12 18.25 6.66
N GLU A 88 -2.03 17.87 7.33
CA GLU A 88 -1.99 16.67 8.17
C GLU A 88 -3.07 16.68 9.24
N ALA A 89 -3.90 15.64 9.27
CA ALA A 89 -4.91 15.44 10.29
C ALA A 89 -4.36 14.61 11.45
N PRO A 90 -4.76 14.88 12.72
CA PRO A 90 -4.27 14.17 13.88
C PRO A 90 -4.46 12.65 13.78
N SER A 91 -3.40 11.91 14.03
CA SER A 91 -3.37 10.45 14.09
C SER A 91 -2.27 10.00 15.04
N LYS A 92 -2.47 8.86 15.73
CA LYS A 92 -1.44 8.27 16.61
C LYS A 92 -0.16 7.88 15.87
N VAL A 93 -0.28 7.48 14.62
CA VAL A 93 0.80 6.92 13.82
C VAL A 93 1.07 7.72 12.54
N GLY A 94 0.25 8.74 12.27
CA GLY A 94 0.21 9.43 10.97
C GLY A 94 1.56 9.91 10.46
N SER A 95 2.34 10.57 11.31
CA SER A 95 3.66 11.11 10.95
C SER A 95 4.73 10.04 10.68
N PHE A 96 4.51 8.81 11.15
CA PHE A 96 5.46 7.70 11.05
C PHE A 96 5.07 6.65 10.00
N LEU A 97 3.82 6.65 9.54
CA LEU A 97 3.35 5.70 8.53
C LEU A 97 3.92 6.06 7.16
N ILE A 98 4.42 5.06 6.42
CA ILE A 98 5.09 5.32 5.14
C ILE A 98 4.52 4.53 3.96
N TRP A 99 3.77 3.45 4.16
CA TRP A 99 3.32 2.60 3.07
C TRP A 99 2.35 3.27 2.07
N GLN A 100 1.73 4.39 2.46
CA GLN A 100 0.91 5.20 1.56
C GLN A 100 1.74 6.10 0.64
N GLN A 101 3.02 6.35 0.95
CA GLN A 101 3.87 7.23 0.16
C GLN A 101 3.96 6.80 -1.32
N PRO A 102 4.19 5.52 -1.66
CA PRO A 102 4.26 5.08 -3.04
C PRO A 102 2.91 4.95 -3.75
N HIS A 103 1.78 5.09 -3.05
CA HIS A 103 0.45 4.89 -3.67
C HIS A 103 0.21 5.78 -4.88
N PHE A 104 0.65 7.04 -4.83
CA PHE A 104 0.51 7.94 -5.96
C PHE A 104 1.19 7.40 -7.23
N ILE A 105 2.42 6.92 -7.11
CA ILE A 105 3.17 6.32 -8.22
C ILE A 105 2.43 5.11 -8.79
N TYR A 106 1.94 4.23 -7.91
CA TYR A 106 1.19 3.04 -8.32
C TYR A 106 -0.09 3.41 -9.07
N LEU A 107 -0.88 4.31 -8.51
CA LEU A 107 -2.18 4.70 -9.08
C LEU A 107 -2.01 5.48 -10.40
N ALA A 108 -1.01 6.35 -10.51
CA ALA A 108 -0.64 7.01 -11.76
C ALA A 108 -0.22 5.99 -12.84
N GLU A 109 0.54 4.95 -12.45
CA GLU A 109 0.91 3.85 -13.35
C GLU A 109 -0.33 3.08 -13.84
N LEU A 110 -1.34 2.85 -13.00
CA LEU A 110 -2.60 2.22 -13.43
C LEU A 110 -3.35 3.07 -14.45
N VAL A 111 -3.41 4.39 -14.26
CA VAL A 111 -4.03 5.31 -15.23
C VAL A 111 -3.27 5.24 -16.55
N TYR A 112 -1.94 5.33 -16.51
CA TYR A 112 -1.11 5.23 -17.72
C TYR A 112 -1.32 3.90 -18.44
N ARG A 113 -1.29 2.77 -17.76
CA ARG A 113 -1.50 1.45 -18.37
C ARG A 113 -2.88 1.29 -19.01
N SER A 114 -3.88 1.93 -18.44
CA SER A 114 -5.25 1.90 -18.98
C SER A 114 -5.38 2.71 -20.28
N ASN A 115 -4.61 3.78 -20.43
CA ASN A 115 -4.60 4.65 -21.61
C ASN A 115 -3.21 5.28 -21.82
N PRO A 116 -2.23 4.54 -22.35
CA PRO A 116 -0.89 5.04 -22.56
C PRO A 116 -0.86 6.25 -23.50
N SER A 117 -0.44 7.41 -22.98
CA SER A 117 -0.35 8.64 -23.77
C SER A 117 0.66 9.63 -23.16
N ASP A 118 1.22 10.49 -24.03
CA ASP A 118 2.08 11.60 -23.59
C ASP A 118 1.33 12.61 -22.72
N GLU A 119 0.03 12.72 -22.86
CA GLU A 119 -0.79 13.58 -22.00
C GLU A 119 -0.76 13.12 -20.53
N ILE A 120 -0.94 11.82 -20.31
CA ILE A 120 -0.88 11.23 -18.95
C ILE A 120 0.54 11.37 -18.39
N ILE A 121 1.59 11.19 -19.20
CA ILE A 121 2.96 11.42 -18.75
C ILE A 121 3.15 12.88 -18.34
N ARG A 122 2.79 13.85 -19.17
CA ARG A 122 2.90 15.28 -18.82
C ARG A 122 2.11 15.64 -17.56
N LYS A 123 0.94 15.01 -17.36
CA LYS A 123 0.08 15.28 -16.21
C LYS A 123 0.72 14.84 -14.90
N TYR A 124 1.33 13.66 -14.84
CA TYR A 124 1.72 13.05 -13.56
C TYR A 124 3.23 12.93 -13.34
N ASN A 125 4.08 13.03 -14.38
CA ASN A 125 5.52 12.74 -14.26
C ASN A 125 6.19 13.56 -13.14
N ARG A 126 5.86 14.84 -13.01
CA ARG A 126 6.43 15.70 -11.97
C ARG A 126 6.13 15.18 -10.57
N LEU A 127 4.86 14.88 -10.27
CA LEU A 127 4.47 14.37 -8.95
C LEU A 127 5.03 12.96 -8.69
N VAL A 128 5.16 12.13 -9.73
CA VAL A 128 5.81 10.81 -9.64
C VAL A 128 7.27 10.98 -9.24
N GLN A 129 8.02 11.88 -9.89
CA GLN A 129 9.42 12.13 -9.59
C GLN A 129 9.60 12.68 -8.17
N GLU A 130 8.84 13.69 -7.79
CA GLU A 130 8.95 14.29 -6.47
C GLU A 130 8.51 13.37 -5.33
N THR A 131 7.55 12.46 -5.60
CA THR A 131 7.22 11.37 -4.68
C THR A 131 8.42 10.43 -4.50
N ALA A 132 9.13 10.12 -5.59
CA ALA A 132 10.33 9.29 -5.56
C ALA A 132 11.51 10.00 -4.88
N ASP A 133 11.67 11.33 -5.06
CA ASP A 133 12.69 12.12 -4.35
C ASP A 133 12.52 11.99 -2.83
N PHE A 134 11.28 12.10 -2.34
CA PHE A 134 11.02 11.84 -0.93
C PHE A 134 11.44 10.42 -0.53
N MET A 135 11.06 9.43 -1.32
CA MET A 135 11.37 8.03 -1.02
C MET A 135 12.87 7.76 -0.99
N TYR A 136 13.63 8.40 -1.87
CA TYR A 136 15.09 8.34 -1.87
C TYR A 136 15.67 8.99 -0.61
N SER A 137 15.26 10.21 -0.30
CA SER A 137 15.77 10.96 0.86
C SER A 137 15.40 10.34 2.21
N PHE A 138 14.28 9.58 2.26
CA PHE A 138 13.85 8.87 3.47
C PHE A 138 14.71 7.64 3.76
N ALA A 139 15.15 6.92 2.72
CA ALA A 139 15.98 5.75 2.89
C ALA A 139 17.39 6.15 3.39
N THR A 140 17.91 5.40 4.33
CA THR A 140 19.26 5.66 4.89
C THR A 140 20.25 4.66 4.31
N TYR A 141 21.40 5.14 3.79
CA TYR A 141 22.47 4.24 3.39
C TYR A 141 23.25 3.76 4.62
N ASP A 142 23.34 2.45 4.78
CA ASP A 142 24.15 1.80 5.81
C ASP A 142 25.52 1.48 5.23
N GLU A 143 26.53 2.28 5.59
CA GLU A 143 27.91 2.16 5.10
C GLU A 143 28.57 0.83 5.50
N LEU A 144 28.18 0.25 6.64
CA LEU A 144 28.76 -1.00 7.14
C LEU A 144 28.28 -2.21 6.33
N GLU A 145 27.00 -2.23 6.02
CA GLU A 145 26.35 -3.31 5.28
C GLU A 145 26.31 -3.03 3.76
N GLY A 146 26.61 -1.81 3.33
CA GLY A 146 26.62 -1.40 1.92
C GLY A 146 25.24 -1.43 1.27
N ARG A 147 24.18 -1.12 2.01
CA ARG A 147 22.80 -1.20 1.57
C ARG A 147 21.93 -0.04 2.06
N PHE A 148 20.83 0.22 1.38
CA PHE A 148 19.79 1.14 1.85
C PHE A 148 18.83 0.43 2.79
N VAL A 149 18.47 1.13 3.88
CA VAL A 149 17.54 0.65 4.91
C VAL A 149 16.39 1.63 5.10
N LEU A 150 15.21 1.10 5.42
CA LEU A 150 14.05 1.87 5.86
C LEU A 150 13.94 1.74 7.38
N LYS A 151 14.05 2.85 8.11
CA LYS A 151 14.01 2.88 9.57
C LYS A 151 13.25 4.10 10.09
N GLY A 152 12.83 4.04 11.37
CA GLY A 152 12.13 5.17 12.00
C GLY A 152 10.69 5.33 11.52
N ALA A 153 10.09 4.28 10.97
CA ALA A 153 8.72 4.29 10.45
C ALA A 153 7.83 3.24 11.11
N ILE A 154 6.53 3.50 11.07
CA ILE A 154 5.52 2.50 11.36
C ILE A 154 5.08 1.90 10.03
N PRO A 155 5.13 0.57 9.85
CA PRO A 155 4.66 -0.10 8.65
C PRO A 155 3.14 -0.24 8.61
N ALA A 156 2.61 -0.83 7.54
CA ALA A 156 1.19 -1.19 7.45
C ALA A 156 0.73 -2.08 8.61
N GLN A 157 1.59 -2.93 9.14
CA GLN A 157 1.35 -3.64 10.40
C GLN A 157 1.61 -2.70 11.59
N GLU A 158 0.58 -1.96 12.02
CA GLU A 158 0.68 -0.87 12.99
C GLU A 158 1.02 -1.31 14.44
N THR A 159 1.18 -2.60 14.69
CA THR A 159 1.67 -3.13 15.98
C THR A 159 3.18 -2.95 16.17
N LEU A 160 3.92 -2.65 15.11
CA LEU A 160 5.34 -2.31 15.18
C LEU A 160 5.51 -0.81 15.51
N ARG A 161 6.56 -0.48 16.28
CA ARG A 161 6.85 0.90 16.71
C ARG A 161 7.94 1.51 15.83
N ALA A 162 7.82 2.79 15.50
CA ALA A 162 8.80 3.50 14.67
C ALA A 162 10.24 3.41 15.22
N SER A 163 10.41 3.48 16.55
CA SER A 163 11.73 3.42 17.19
C SER A 163 12.40 2.05 17.13
N GLU A 164 11.66 1.00 16.83
CA GLU A 164 12.13 -0.39 16.85
C GLU A 164 12.15 -1.02 15.43
N THR A 165 11.51 -0.39 14.45
CA THR A 165 11.28 -0.98 13.14
C THR A 165 12.40 -0.63 12.17
N VAL A 166 13.03 -1.65 11.60
CA VAL A 166 13.98 -1.56 10.50
C VAL A 166 13.57 -2.55 9.41
N ASN A 167 13.53 -2.09 8.19
CA ASN A 167 13.28 -2.90 6.99
C ASN A 167 12.00 -3.74 7.06
N PRO A 168 10.82 -3.13 7.21
CA PRO A 168 9.57 -3.86 7.11
C PRO A 168 9.36 -4.35 5.66
N PRO A 169 8.95 -5.61 5.45
CA PRO A 169 9.01 -6.29 4.15
C PRO A 169 8.11 -5.69 3.09
N PHE A 170 6.90 -5.29 3.46
CA PHE A 170 5.95 -4.69 2.49
C PHE A 170 6.46 -3.34 2.01
N GLU A 171 6.94 -2.50 2.92
CA GLU A 171 7.48 -1.19 2.60
C GLU A 171 8.76 -1.29 1.76
N LEU A 172 9.66 -2.21 2.05
CA LEU A 172 10.83 -2.47 1.19
C LEU A 172 10.42 -2.85 -0.23
N SER A 173 9.49 -3.79 -0.36
CA SER A 173 8.98 -4.24 -1.67
C SER A 173 8.29 -3.09 -2.40
N TYR A 174 7.57 -2.23 -1.68
CA TYR A 174 6.88 -1.10 -2.28
C TYR A 174 7.84 0.02 -2.70
N TRP A 175 8.89 0.27 -1.92
CA TRP A 175 9.98 1.17 -2.33
C TRP A 175 10.62 0.68 -3.62
N HIS A 176 11.01 -0.59 -3.67
CA HIS A 176 11.58 -1.17 -4.89
C HIS A 176 10.66 -0.99 -6.10
N PHE A 177 9.39 -1.38 -5.98
CA PHE A 177 8.41 -1.27 -7.06
C PHE A 177 8.20 0.18 -7.52
N ALA A 178 8.04 1.10 -6.58
CA ALA A 178 7.74 2.49 -6.90
C ALA A 178 8.94 3.22 -7.50
N MET A 179 10.16 2.99 -7.00
CA MET A 179 11.38 3.58 -7.54
C MET A 179 11.66 3.08 -8.96
N GLU A 180 11.50 1.78 -9.22
CA GLU A 180 11.56 1.22 -10.58
C GLU A 180 10.49 1.81 -11.51
N THR A 181 9.30 2.03 -10.99
CA THR A 181 8.21 2.65 -11.77
C THR A 181 8.53 4.12 -12.06
N ALA A 182 9.03 4.87 -11.08
CA ALA A 182 9.43 6.26 -11.29
C ALA A 182 10.54 6.39 -12.34
N GLN A 183 11.52 5.48 -12.38
CA GLN A 183 12.52 5.43 -13.44
C GLN A 183 11.89 5.21 -14.83
N LYS A 184 10.93 4.30 -14.95
CA LYS A 184 10.19 4.09 -16.20
C LYS A 184 9.41 5.34 -16.62
N TRP A 185 8.90 6.11 -15.67
CA TRP A 185 8.23 7.37 -15.97
C TRP A 185 9.20 8.43 -16.51
N ARG A 186 10.42 8.52 -15.96
CA ARG A 186 11.48 9.36 -16.53
C ARG A 186 11.78 8.99 -17.98
N GLU A 187 11.99 7.70 -18.24
CA GLU A 187 12.26 7.20 -19.60
C GLU A 187 11.12 7.51 -20.57
N ARG A 188 9.86 7.33 -20.16
CA ARG A 188 8.67 7.68 -20.96
C ARG A 188 8.56 9.19 -21.23
N ALA A 189 9.05 10.02 -20.32
CA ALA A 189 9.13 11.46 -20.48
C ALA A 189 10.33 11.91 -21.34
N GLY A 190 11.14 10.97 -21.82
CA GLY A 190 12.36 11.28 -22.61
C GLY A 190 13.57 11.68 -21.74
N GLU A 191 13.50 11.47 -20.44
CA GLU A 191 14.56 11.77 -19.49
C GLU A 191 15.47 10.54 -19.28
N LYS A 192 16.72 10.80 -18.87
CA LYS A 192 17.62 9.71 -18.45
C LYS A 192 17.21 9.20 -17.08
N ARG A 193 17.51 7.93 -16.82
CA ARG A 193 17.40 7.37 -15.47
C ARG A 193 18.24 8.17 -14.48
N ASN A 194 17.74 8.29 -13.26
CA ASN A 194 18.48 8.90 -12.15
C ASN A 194 19.42 7.83 -11.55
N LEU A 195 20.73 8.08 -11.59
CA LEU A 195 21.73 7.11 -11.16
C LEU A 195 21.70 6.82 -9.65
N GLU A 196 21.36 7.80 -8.84
CA GLU A 196 21.22 7.63 -7.39
C GLU A 196 20.03 6.73 -7.05
N TRP A 197 18.92 6.89 -7.79
CA TRP A 197 17.77 6.00 -7.63
C TRP A 197 18.09 4.58 -8.10
N ASP A 198 18.87 4.42 -9.18
CA ASP A 198 19.32 3.11 -9.64
C ASP A 198 20.21 2.43 -8.60
N GLU A 199 21.14 3.18 -7.99
CA GLU A 199 21.96 2.65 -6.90
C GLU A 199 21.09 2.20 -5.71
N MET A 200 20.11 3.02 -5.31
CA MET A 200 19.19 2.64 -4.25
C MET A 200 18.39 1.38 -4.59
N ILE A 201 17.83 1.28 -5.80
CA ILE A 201 17.07 0.11 -6.26
C ILE A 201 17.95 -1.15 -6.20
N ASP A 202 19.22 -1.03 -6.58
CA ASP A 202 20.15 -2.17 -6.59
C ASP A 202 20.61 -2.59 -5.20
N LYS A 203 20.79 -1.63 -4.29
CA LYS A 203 21.30 -1.84 -2.94
C LYS A 203 20.22 -1.82 -1.85
N LEU A 204 18.94 -1.81 -2.20
CA LEU A 204 17.88 -1.89 -1.20
C LEU A 204 17.98 -3.20 -0.42
N SER A 205 17.80 -3.15 0.90
CA SER A 205 17.89 -4.31 1.78
C SER A 205 17.00 -5.45 1.31
N PRO A 206 17.47 -6.70 1.36
CA PRO A 206 16.60 -7.86 1.14
C PRO A 206 15.59 -7.99 2.28
N LEU A 207 14.48 -8.71 2.03
CA LEU A 207 13.54 -9.04 3.09
C LEU A 207 14.15 -10.01 4.10
N ALA A 208 14.08 -9.66 5.38
CA ALA A 208 14.59 -10.51 6.45
C ALA A 208 13.68 -11.73 6.68
N TYR A 209 14.29 -12.87 7.02
CA TYR A 209 13.60 -14.14 7.27
C TYR A 209 14.29 -14.94 8.39
N ASN A 210 13.56 -15.88 8.99
CA ASN A 210 14.07 -16.75 10.04
C ASN A 210 14.63 -18.09 9.50
N GLU A 211 15.09 -18.95 10.40
CA GLU A 211 15.64 -20.28 10.08
C GLU A 211 14.62 -21.20 9.38
N ASP A 212 13.32 -21.02 9.65
CA ASP A 212 12.23 -21.76 9.03
C ASP A 212 11.87 -21.21 7.63
N LYS A 213 12.62 -20.24 7.12
CA LYS A 213 12.38 -19.56 5.83
C LYS A 213 11.04 -18.84 5.79
N LEU A 214 10.67 -18.19 6.89
CA LEU A 214 9.50 -17.34 7.02
C LEU A 214 9.96 -15.89 7.07
N TYR A 215 9.35 -15.01 6.29
CA TYR A 215 9.64 -13.58 6.31
C TYR A 215 9.20 -12.94 7.62
N LEU A 216 10.06 -12.13 8.21
CA LEU A 216 9.80 -11.42 9.46
C LEU A 216 8.90 -10.20 9.25
N ALA A 217 8.22 -9.75 10.29
CA ALA A 217 7.42 -8.52 10.28
C ALA A 217 8.29 -7.24 10.10
N ALA A 218 9.54 -7.30 10.55
CA ALA A 218 10.62 -6.36 10.28
C ALA A 218 11.95 -7.08 10.55
N GLU A 219 13.06 -6.59 10.03
CA GLU A 219 14.39 -7.15 10.25
C GLU A 219 14.73 -7.23 11.75
N THR A 220 14.29 -6.26 12.52
CA THR A 220 14.44 -6.17 13.98
C THR A 220 13.45 -7.01 14.78
N ALA A 221 12.41 -7.57 14.15
CA ALA A 221 11.40 -8.39 14.81
C ALA A 221 11.73 -9.88 14.70
N THR A 222 12.87 -10.31 15.25
CA THR A 222 13.40 -11.68 15.13
C THR A 222 12.51 -12.74 15.78
N ASP A 223 11.63 -12.35 16.69
CA ASP A 223 10.64 -13.18 17.37
C ASP A 223 9.21 -13.07 16.77
N THR A 224 9.10 -12.64 15.52
CA THR A 224 7.84 -12.45 14.79
C THR A 224 6.83 -13.58 15.03
N TYR A 225 7.25 -14.82 14.96
CA TYR A 225 6.38 -16.00 15.06
C TYR A 225 6.21 -16.55 16.48
N LYS A 226 6.74 -15.83 17.49
CA LYS A 226 6.64 -16.18 18.92
C LYS A 226 5.88 -15.15 19.74
N ASP A 227 5.90 -13.88 19.33
CA ASP A 227 5.20 -12.80 20.01
C ASP A 227 3.88 -12.49 19.27
N ILE A 228 2.75 -12.59 19.99
CA ILE A 228 1.41 -12.31 19.49
C ILE A 228 1.27 -10.86 18.94
N ARG A 229 2.10 -9.94 19.37
CA ARG A 229 2.15 -8.57 18.83
C ARG A 229 2.44 -8.56 17.35
N PHE A 230 3.29 -9.47 16.87
CA PHE A 230 3.70 -9.54 15.46
C PHE A 230 2.82 -10.47 14.60
N THR A 231 1.89 -11.20 15.22
CA THR A 231 0.96 -12.10 14.54
C THR A 231 -0.50 -11.68 14.71
N SER A 232 -0.70 -10.40 15.00
CA SER A 232 -1.99 -9.72 15.10
C SER A 232 -2.00 -8.50 14.19
N ASP A 233 -3.20 -7.90 13.97
CA ASP A 233 -3.39 -6.79 13.06
C ASP A 233 -3.19 -7.22 11.59
N HIS A 234 -2.65 -6.38 10.73
CA HIS A 234 -2.43 -6.68 9.32
C HIS A 234 -1.23 -7.61 9.09
N MET A 235 -1.41 -8.66 8.29
CA MET A 235 -0.31 -9.51 7.82
C MET A 235 0.40 -8.84 6.62
N ALA A 236 0.92 -7.63 6.83
CA ALA A 236 1.41 -6.73 5.78
C ALA A 236 2.48 -7.36 4.86
N VAL A 237 3.25 -8.31 5.36
CA VAL A 237 4.24 -9.06 4.57
C VAL A 237 3.64 -9.69 3.30
N LEU A 238 2.37 -10.12 3.35
CA LEU A 238 1.68 -10.69 2.19
C LEU A 238 1.42 -9.65 1.08
N GLY A 239 1.38 -8.37 1.42
CA GLY A 239 1.27 -7.28 0.45
C GLY A 239 2.48 -7.17 -0.48
N SER A 240 3.63 -7.68 -0.07
CA SER A 240 4.86 -7.71 -0.88
C SER A 240 4.71 -8.49 -2.18
N VAL A 241 3.82 -9.50 -2.20
CA VAL A 241 3.41 -10.24 -3.41
C VAL A 241 1.89 -10.32 -3.39
N GLY A 242 1.24 -9.77 -4.38
CA GLY A 242 -0.22 -9.71 -4.43
C GLY A 242 -0.65 -8.30 -4.75
N ILE A 243 -0.57 -7.37 -3.79
CA ILE A 243 -0.65 -5.93 -4.05
C ILE A 243 0.43 -5.55 -5.06
N LEU A 244 1.66 -5.97 -4.78
CA LEU A 244 2.82 -5.75 -5.63
C LEU A 244 3.13 -6.99 -6.48
N PRO A 245 3.76 -6.82 -7.65
CA PRO A 245 4.30 -7.94 -8.40
C PRO A 245 5.51 -8.54 -7.68
N MET A 246 5.82 -9.81 -7.97
CA MET A 246 7.07 -10.43 -7.56
C MET A 246 8.27 -9.59 -8.01
N ASN A 247 9.27 -9.44 -7.15
CA ASN A 247 10.49 -8.69 -7.45
C ASN A 247 11.74 -9.40 -6.91
N LYS A 248 12.94 -8.86 -7.22
CA LYS A 248 14.23 -9.46 -6.86
C LYS A 248 14.52 -9.61 -5.36
N LEU A 249 13.78 -8.90 -4.51
CA LEU A 249 13.96 -8.96 -3.05
C LEU A 249 13.26 -10.17 -2.43
N ILE A 250 12.43 -10.89 -3.19
CA ILE A 250 11.50 -11.91 -2.70
C ILE A 250 11.83 -13.28 -3.28
N ARG A 251 11.84 -14.29 -2.42
CA ARG A 251 11.96 -15.71 -2.79
C ARG A 251 10.57 -16.35 -2.72
N ASP A 252 10.15 -16.95 -3.82
CA ASP A 252 8.83 -17.56 -3.97
C ASP A 252 8.54 -18.62 -2.90
N ASP A 253 9.51 -19.52 -2.67
CA ASP A 253 9.41 -20.59 -1.67
C ASP A 253 9.26 -20.04 -0.24
N TYR A 254 9.94 -18.95 0.12
CA TYR A 254 9.81 -18.31 1.43
C TYR A 254 8.47 -17.61 1.61
N MET A 255 7.98 -16.96 0.56
CA MET A 255 6.68 -16.32 0.62
C MET A 255 5.54 -17.34 0.71
N LYS A 256 5.65 -18.48 0.03
CA LYS A 256 4.71 -19.61 0.19
C LYS A 256 4.72 -20.17 1.61
N ASN A 257 5.90 -20.41 2.19
CA ASN A 257 6.01 -20.84 3.58
C ASN A 257 5.37 -19.84 4.53
N THR A 258 5.62 -18.54 4.31
CA THR A 258 5.05 -17.43 5.11
C THR A 258 3.54 -17.40 4.99
N LEU A 259 2.98 -17.51 3.77
CA LEU A 259 1.53 -17.60 3.55
C LEU A 259 0.91 -18.80 4.29
N HIS A 260 1.52 -19.99 4.20
CA HIS A 260 1.01 -21.19 4.86
C HIS A 260 1.03 -21.04 6.38
N TRP A 261 2.13 -20.50 6.94
CA TRP A 261 2.19 -20.26 8.37
C TRP A 261 1.12 -19.26 8.84
N ILE A 262 0.96 -18.15 8.13
CA ILE A 262 -0.07 -17.13 8.41
C ILE A 262 -1.47 -17.73 8.34
N TRP A 263 -1.74 -18.53 7.31
CA TRP A 263 -3.04 -19.18 7.13
C TRP A 263 -3.46 -20.00 8.34
N ASP A 264 -2.54 -20.75 8.91
CA ASP A 264 -2.81 -21.67 10.01
C ASP A 264 -2.73 -21.01 11.40
N ASN A 265 -1.94 -19.95 11.57
CA ASN A 265 -1.56 -19.46 12.89
C ASN A 265 -1.90 -17.99 13.18
N TRP A 266 -2.24 -17.18 12.16
CA TRP A 266 -2.49 -15.76 12.36
C TRP A 266 -3.70 -15.51 13.25
N ASN A 267 -3.67 -14.42 14.04
CA ASN A 267 -4.82 -14.00 14.83
C ASN A 267 -5.89 -13.32 13.95
N TRP A 268 -6.60 -14.11 13.16
CA TRP A 268 -7.64 -13.65 12.24
C TRP A 268 -8.77 -12.86 12.91
N GLY A 269 -8.94 -12.99 14.23
CA GLY A 269 -9.91 -12.20 15.00
C GLY A 269 -9.53 -10.72 15.17
N LYS A 270 -8.28 -10.36 14.84
CA LYS A 270 -7.72 -9.00 14.95
C LYS A 270 -7.42 -8.36 13.59
N THR A 271 -7.87 -8.97 12.51
CA THR A 271 -7.68 -8.46 11.15
C THR A 271 -8.78 -7.49 10.72
N TRP A 272 -8.58 -6.85 9.57
CA TRP A 272 -9.49 -5.89 8.96
C TRP A 272 -10.00 -6.39 7.61
N GLY A 273 -11.03 -5.74 7.06
CA GLY A 273 -11.68 -6.20 5.84
C GLY A 273 -10.81 -6.28 4.59
N TRP A 274 -9.69 -5.55 4.54
CA TRP A 274 -8.77 -5.61 3.40
C TRP A 274 -7.68 -6.68 3.53
N ASP A 275 -7.52 -7.30 4.70
CA ASP A 275 -6.54 -8.38 4.92
C ASP A 275 -6.91 -9.65 4.13
N TYR A 276 -8.20 -9.94 4.00
CA TYR A 276 -8.68 -11.12 3.26
C TYR A 276 -8.41 -11.01 1.76
N PRO A 277 -8.77 -9.90 1.07
CA PRO A 277 -8.38 -9.73 -0.32
C PRO A 277 -6.86 -9.62 -0.53
N MET A 278 -6.10 -9.04 0.42
CA MET A 278 -4.64 -9.06 0.35
C MET A 278 -4.10 -10.50 0.36
N THR A 279 -4.59 -11.33 1.27
CA THR A 279 -4.24 -12.76 1.34
C THR A 279 -4.65 -13.49 0.06
N ALA A 280 -5.84 -13.18 -0.48
CA ALA A 280 -6.32 -13.77 -1.73
C ALA A 280 -5.41 -13.43 -2.92
N MET A 281 -5.00 -12.17 -3.05
CA MET A 281 -4.07 -11.74 -4.10
C MET A 281 -2.69 -12.39 -3.96
N ASN A 282 -2.18 -12.49 -2.73
CA ASN A 282 -0.92 -13.17 -2.45
C ASN A 282 -1.00 -14.65 -2.85
N ALA A 283 -2.01 -15.36 -2.38
CA ALA A 283 -2.22 -16.78 -2.68
C ALA A 283 -2.37 -17.02 -4.20
N ALA A 284 -3.13 -16.17 -4.91
CA ALA A 284 -3.31 -16.27 -6.35
C ALA A 284 -1.97 -16.17 -7.11
N ARG A 285 -1.14 -15.19 -6.77
CA ARG A 285 0.18 -15.00 -7.41
C ARG A 285 1.18 -16.10 -7.10
N LEU A 286 1.02 -16.78 -5.96
CA LEU A 286 1.84 -17.92 -5.56
C LEU A 286 1.34 -19.27 -6.10
N GLY A 287 0.25 -19.28 -6.88
CA GLY A 287 -0.32 -20.48 -7.45
C GLY A 287 -1.09 -21.36 -6.44
N GLU A 288 -1.71 -20.73 -5.42
CA GLU A 288 -2.50 -21.35 -4.36
C GLU A 288 -4.00 -21.00 -4.51
N PRO A 289 -4.68 -21.50 -5.58
CA PRO A 289 -6.03 -21.04 -5.92
C PRO A 289 -7.08 -21.34 -4.84
N GLU A 290 -6.94 -22.45 -4.11
CA GLU A 290 -7.86 -22.82 -3.02
C GLU A 290 -7.77 -21.81 -1.87
N LYS A 291 -6.56 -21.36 -1.51
CA LYS A 291 -6.36 -20.31 -0.50
C LYS A 291 -6.80 -18.96 -1.01
N ALA A 292 -6.61 -18.67 -2.29
CA ALA A 292 -7.05 -17.41 -2.89
C ALA A 292 -8.58 -17.23 -2.77
N VAL A 293 -9.36 -18.24 -3.16
CA VAL A 293 -10.82 -18.25 -3.02
C VAL A 293 -11.20 -18.36 -1.54
N GLY A 294 -10.54 -19.24 -0.79
CA GLY A 294 -10.80 -19.49 0.63
C GLY A 294 -10.65 -18.23 1.48
N ALA A 295 -9.66 -17.36 1.20
CA ALA A 295 -9.48 -16.10 1.91
C ALA A 295 -10.68 -15.17 1.76
N LEU A 296 -11.23 -15.04 0.55
CA LEU A 296 -12.43 -14.23 0.30
C LEU A 296 -13.69 -14.80 0.94
N LEU A 297 -13.73 -16.11 1.16
CA LEU A 297 -14.86 -16.82 1.76
C LEU A 297 -14.68 -17.11 3.26
N MET A 298 -13.57 -16.69 3.86
CA MET A 298 -13.27 -16.97 5.26
C MET A 298 -14.35 -16.40 6.18
N ASP A 299 -14.94 -17.28 7.01
CA ASP A 299 -15.99 -16.89 7.98
C ASP A 299 -15.38 -16.16 9.18
N LYS A 300 -15.23 -14.86 9.03
CA LYS A 300 -14.73 -13.93 10.08
C LYS A 300 -15.59 -12.67 10.09
N ARG A 301 -15.77 -12.10 11.28
CA ARG A 301 -16.56 -10.88 11.47
C ARG A 301 -16.15 -9.75 10.50
N THR A 302 -14.86 -9.49 10.36
CA THR A 302 -14.34 -8.40 9.53
C THR A 302 -14.34 -8.71 8.03
N ASN A 303 -14.67 -9.96 7.66
CA ASN A 303 -14.91 -10.38 6.27
C ASN A 303 -16.42 -10.51 5.95
N THR A 304 -17.28 -9.90 6.76
CA THR A 304 -18.73 -9.94 6.56
C THR A 304 -19.17 -8.82 5.63
N TYR A 305 -20.06 -9.12 4.69
CA TYR A 305 -20.75 -8.16 3.84
C TYR A 305 -22.23 -8.13 4.21
N LEU A 306 -22.71 -6.95 4.60
CA LEU A 306 -24.10 -6.72 4.99
C LEU A 306 -25.03 -6.84 3.79
N VAL A 307 -26.35 -6.97 4.04
CA VAL A 307 -27.37 -7.07 2.98
C VAL A 307 -27.35 -5.88 2.01
N ASN A 308 -26.90 -4.71 2.44
CA ASN A 308 -26.70 -3.52 1.59
C ASN A 308 -25.36 -3.56 0.81
N GLY A 309 -24.57 -4.62 0.96
CA GLY A 309 -23.31 -4.85 0.24
C GLY A 309 -22.06 -4.22 0.86
N HIS A 310 -22.16 -3.50 1.97
CA HIS A 310 -20.98 -2.93 2.62
C HIS A 310 -20.22 -3.97 3.43
N ASN A 311 -18.88 -3.94 3.33
CA ASN A 311 -18.02 -4.66 4.25
C ASN A 311 -18.18 -4.08 5.67
N TYR A 312 -18.18 -4.96 6.68
CA TYR A 312 -18.47 -4.64 8.08
C TYR A 312 -17.28 -5.01 8.97
N GLN A 313 -16.88 -4.11 9.84
CA GLN A 313 -15.83 -4.35 10.83
C GLN A 313 -16.39 -4.62 12.22
N ASP A 314 -17.15 -3.66 12.75
CA ASP A 314 -17.79 -3.73 14.05
C ASP A 314 -18.98 -2.74 14.13
N GLY A 315 -19.58 -2.61 15.31
CA GLY A 315 -20.72 -1.70 15.54
C GLY A 315 -20.42 -0.21 15.28
N ARG A 316 -19.14 0.19 15.34
CA ARG A 316 -18.69 1.56 15.04
C ARG A 316 -18.31 1.75 13.57
N LEU A 317 -17.89 0.68 12.89
CA LEU A 317 -17.45 0.66 11.49
C LEU A 317 -18.35 -0.27 10.68
N ARG A 318 -19.59 0.16 10.47
CA ARG A 318 -20.60 -0.61 9.71
C ARG A 318 -20.42 -0.51 8.20
N VAL A 319 -19.64 0.45 7.75
CA VAL A 319 -19.27 0.67 6.36
C VAL A 319 -17.74 0.74 6.32
N TYR A 320 -17.12 -0.19 5.59
CA TYR A 320 -15.67 -0.25 5.46
C TYR A 320 -15.27 -0.50 4.00
N LEU A 321 -15.19 0.59 3.26
CA LEU A 321 -14.99 0.55 1.81
C LEU A 321 -13.64 -0.02 1.34
N PRO A 322 -12.54 0.05 2.13
CA PRO A 322 -11.31 -0.68 1.80
C PRO A 322 -11.53 -2.17 1.58
N GLY A 323 -12.38 -2.82 2.38
CA GLY A 323 -12.76 -4.23 2.16
C GLY A 323 -13.53 -4.43 0.85
N ASN A 324 -14.46 -3.51 0.53
CA ASN A 324 -15.20 -3.57 -0.72
C ASN A 324 -14.31 -3.41 -1.96
N GLY A 325 -13.37 -2.47 -1.93
CA GLY A 325 -12.44 -2.24 -3.04
C GLY A 325 -11.40 -3.34 -3.14
N GLY A 326 -10.90 -3.82 -2.00
CA GLY A 326 -10.01 -4.97 -1.94
C GLY A 326 -10.62 -6.22 -2.58
N LEU A 327 -11.89 -6.53 -2.25
CA LEU A 327 -12.62 -7.65 -2.87
C LEU A 327 -12.65 -7.54 -4.40
N LEU A 328 -12.98 -6.37 -4.94
CA LEU A 328 -13.02 -6.15 -6.39
C LEU A 328 -11.64 -6.27 -7.02
N THR A 329 -10.61 -5.74 -6.36
CA THR A 329 -9.23 -5.82 -6.81
C THR A 329 -8.74 -7.26 -6.85
N ALA A 330 -8.98 -8.03 -5.78
CA ALA A 330 -8.59 -9.44 -5.70
C ALA A 330 -9.27 -10.29 -6.79
N ILE A 331 -10.57 -10.11 -7.00
CA ILE A 331 -11.32 -10.83 -8.05
C ILE A 331 -10.76 -10.47 -9.44
N ALA A 332 -10.51 -9.19 -9.72
CA ALA A 332 -9.94 -8.78 -11.01
C ALA A 332 -8.55 -9.39 -11.25
N MET A 333 -7.68 -9.37 -10.25
CA MET A 333 -6.34 -9.96 -10.34
C MET A 333 -6.37 -11.48 -10.50
N MET A 334 -7.30 -12.19 -9.85
CA MET A 334 -7.47 -13.63 -10.03
C MET A 334 -7.98 -14.00 -11.42
N CYS A 335 -8.75 -13.12 -12.07
CA CYS A 335 -9.31 -13.38 -13.40
C CYS A 335 -8.37 -13.01 -14.55
N ALA A 336 -7.54 -12.00 -14.38
CA ALA A 336 -6.76 -11.39 -15.47
C ALA A 336 -5.30 -11.10 -15.11
N GLY A 337 -4.91 -11.32 -13.90
CA GLY A 337 -3.61 -10.97 -13.36
C GLY A 337 -2.53 -11.92 -13.51
#